data_10bd1fb79df8eea717d5a23bde4012ca
#
_entry.id   10bd1fb79df8eea717d5a23bde4012ca
#
_cell.length_a   1.000
_cell.length_b   1.000
_cell.length_c   1.000
_cell.angle_alpha   90.00
_cell.angle_beta   90.00
_cell.angle_gamma   90.00
#
_symmetry.space_group_name_H-M   'P 1'
#
loop_
_entity.id
_entity.type
_entity.pdbx_description
1 polymer ?
#
loop_
_entity_poly.entity_id
_entity_poly.type
_entity_poly.pdbx_seq_one_letter_code
_entity_poly.pdbx_strand_id
1 'polypeptide(L)'
;MIDTNVKNISFFKMHGLGNDFVVIDSRLKSTNLTANFIKKLGDRNFGVGFDQLAIIHDSEVSDARLTFFNSDGSKSATCGNATRCIANFLMDDINKDEIDLSTDHKSLKAKREADGSVSVNMGLPDIEWQKIPLLEAVSYTHLRAHETVL
;
A
#
# COMPACT_ATOMS: atom_id res chain seq x y z
N MET A 1 -6.11 -16.90 20.29
CA MET A 1 -7.57 -16.73 20.23
C MET A 1 -7.89 -16.09 18.88
N ILE A 2 -8.69 -16.72 18.04
CA ILE A 2 -9.20 -16.10 16.80
C ILE A 2 -10.26 -15.13 17.27
N ASP A 3 -10.13 -13.85 16.90
CA ASP A 3 -11.17 -12.87 17.19
C ASP A 3 -12.42 -13.27 16.40
N THR A 4 -13.38 -13.88 17.09
CA THR A 4 -14.59 -14.45 16.50
C THR A 4 -15.61 -13.42 16.04
N ASN A 5 -15.29 -12.12 16.13
CA ASN A 5 -16.19 -11.03 15.74
C ASN A 5 -16.06 -10.62 14.27
N VAL A 6 -15.11 -11.14 13.51
CA VAL A 6 -14.96 -10.82 12.09
C VAL A 6 -15.52 -11.96 11.24
N LYS A 7 -16.84 -12.06 11.14
CA LYS A 7 -17.49 -13.12 10.37
C LYS A 7 -17.38 -12.95 8.85
N ASN A 8 -17.30 -11.73 8.34
CA ASN A 8 -17.13 -11.45 6.91
C ASN A 8 -16.37 -10.14 6.71
N ILE A 9 -15.24 -10.17 6.02
CA ILE A 9 -14.49 -9.00 5.56
C ILE A 9 -14.58 -8.98 4.03
N SER A 10 -15.16 -7.92 3.49
CA SER A 10 -15.13 -7.67 2.05
C SER A 10 -13.77 -7.09 1.67
N PHE A 11 -13.22 -7.52 0.56
CA PHE A 11 -11.95 -7.02 0.05
C PHE A 11 -11.94 -6.98 -1.47
N PHE A 12 -11.06 -6.19 -2.02
CA PHE A 12 -10.73 -6.18 -3.45
C PHE A 12 -9.39 -6.88 -3.65
N LYS A 13 -9.28 -7.68 -4.70
CA LYS A 13 -8.01 -8.21 -5.17
C LYS A 13 -7.55 -7.37 -6.34
N MET A 14 -6.40 -6.69 -6.21
CA MET A 14 -5.86 -5.78 -7.21
C MET A 14 -4.41 -6.12 -7.49
N HIS A 15 -3.86 -5.59 -8.57
CA HIS A 15 -2.43 -5.65 -8.85
C HIS A 15 -1.97 -4.42 -9.64
N GLY A 16 -0.70 -4.06 -9.48
CA GLY A 16 -0.01 -3.08 -10.30
C GLY A 16 1.34 -3.65 -10.75
N LEU A 17 1.50 -3.86 -12.06
CA LEU A 17 2.71 -4.44 -12.66
C LEU A 17 3.09 -5.82 -12.07
N GLY A 18 2.09 -6.66 -11.77
CA GLY A 18 2.30 -7.99 -11.20
C GLY A 18 2.43 -8.04 -9.67
N ASN A 19 2.70 -6.91 -9.02
CA ASN A 19 2.68 -6.81 -7.56
C ASN A 19 1.21 -6.79 -7.09
N ASP A 20 0.76 -7.80 -6.36
CA ASP A 20 -0.65 -8.04 -6.06
C ASP A 20 -1.02 -7.68 -4.62
N PHE A 21 -2.24 -7.17 -4.45
CA PHE A 21 -2.72 -6.63 -3.18
C PHE A 21 -4.09 -7.18 -2.80
N VAL A 22 -4.30 -7.34 -1.50
CA VAL A 22 -5.63 -7.32 -0.90
C VAL A 22 -5.89 -5.91 -0.38
N VAL A 23 -7.00 -5.32 -0.79
CA VAL A 23 -7.43 -3.97 -0.37
C VAL A 23 -8.73 -4.10 0.41
N ILE A 24 -8.76 -3.57 1.63
CA ILE A 24 -9.91 -3.55 2.50
C ILE A 24 -10.35 -2.10 2.69
N ASP A 25 -11.60 -1.79 2.33
CA ASP A 25 -12.19 -0.50 2.59
C ASP A 25 -12.84 -0.48 3.98
N SER A 26 -12.22 0.26 4.89
CA SER A 26 -12.64 0.41 6.28
C SER A 26 -13.20 1.80 6.59
N ARG A 27 -13.52 2.61 5.57
CA ARG A 27 -14.07 3.97 5.77
C ARG A 27 -15.40 3.96 6.52
N LEU A 28 -16.29 3.01 6.22
CA LEU A 28 -17.61 2.90 6.86
C LEU A 28 -17.61 1.95 8.06
N LYS A 29 -16.70 0.99 8.11
CA LYS A 29 -16.64 -0.02 9.18
C LYS A 29 -15.20 -0.28 9.57
N SER A 30 -14.82 0.14 10.76
CA SER A 30 -13.49 -0.09 11.30
C SER A 30 -13.14 -1.58 11.28
N THR A 31 -11.97 -1.87 10.71
CA THR A 31 -11.42 -3.23 10.64
C THR A 31 -10.08 -3.23 11.38
N ASN A 32 -9.99 -4.03 12.44
CA ASN A 32 -8.74 -4.20 13.18
C ASN A 32 -8.23 -5.62 12.96
N LEU A 33 -7.10 -5.72 12.23
CA LEU A 33 -6.48 -6.99 11.89
C LEU A 33 -5.22 -7.21 12.71
N THR A 34 -5.07 -8.42 13.25
CA THR A 34 -3.81 -8.81 13.89
C THR A 34 -2.77 -9.22 12.85
N ALA A 35 -1.48 -9.02 13.17
CA ALA A 35 -0.39 -9.44 12.30
C ALA A 35 -0.47 -10.95 11.93
N ASN A 36 -0.87 -11.78 12.90
CA ASN A 36 -1.05 -13.22 12.66
C ASN A 36 -2.21 -13.53 11.70
N PHE A 37 -3.29 -12.75 11.75
CA PHE A 37 -4.38 -12.89 10.77
C PHE A 37 -3.94 -12.47 9.38
N ILE A 38 -3.23 -11.33 9.26
CA ILE A 38 -2.68 -10.83 7.99
C ILE A 38 -1.74 -11.88 7.38
N LYS A 39 -0.84 -12.45 8.18
CA LYS A 39 0.07 -13.51 7.74
C LYS A 39 -0.67 -14.74 7.21
N LYS A 40 -1.74 -15.19 7.90
CA LYS A 40 -2.57 -16.31 7.42
C LYS A 40 -3.29 -15.97 6.12
N LEU A 41 -3.81 -14.75 6.02
CA LEU A 41 -4.50 -14.28 4.82
C LEU A 41 -3.54 -14.15 3.63
N GLY A 42 -2.29 -13.77 3.89
CA GLY A 42 -1.22 -13.62 2.90
C GLY A 42 -0.64 -14.93 2.37
N ASP A 43 -0.93 -16.05 3.03
CA ASP A 43 -0.48 -17.37 2.57
C ASP A 43 -1.11 -17.70 1.22
N ARG A 44 -0.26 -18.00 0.19
CA ARG A 44 -0.72 -18.25 -1.17
C ARG A 44 -1.35 -19.61 -1.37
N ASN A 45 -1.15 -20.54 -0.44
CA ASN A 45 -1.70 -21.90 -0.51
C ASN A 45 -2.98 -22.05 0.33
N PHE A 46 -3.03 -21.42 1.51
CA PHE A 46 -4.10 -21.61 2.48
C PHE A 46 -4.89 -20.33 2.77
N GLY A 47 -4.44 -19.18 2.28
CA GLY A 47 -5.10 -17.89 2.39
C GLY A 47 -5.56 -17.34 1.04
N VAL A 48 -5.76 -16.02 0.98
CA VAL A 48 -6.02 -15.30 -0.27
C VAL A 48 -4.74 -15.15 -1.10
N GLY A 49 -3.60 -15.04 -0.43
CA GLY A 49 -2.30 -14.78 -1.02
C GLY A 49 -2.19 -13.34 -1.55
N PHE A 50 -1.11 -12.66 -1.24
CA PHE A 50 -0.78 -11.32 -1.73
C PHE A 50 0.66 -10.97 -1.39
N ASP A 51 1.21 -9.99 -2.09
CA ASP A 51 2.48 -9.37 -1.71
C ASP A 51 2.26 -8.38 -0.55
N GLN A 52 1.19 -7.57 -0.64
CA GLN A 52 0.85 -6.60 0.39
C GLN A 52 -0.67 -6.53 0.62
N LEU A 53 -1.05 -6.12 1.83
CA LEU A 53 -2.41 -5.77 2.19
C LEU A 53 -2.48 -4.27 2.47
N ALA A 54 -3.49 -3.61 1.92
CA ALA A 54 -3.77 -2.21 2.16
C ALA A 54 -5.14 -2.04 2.82
N ILE A 55 -5.22 -1.13 3.78
CA ILE A 55 -6.49 -0.74 4.41
C ILE A 55 -6.74 0.74 4.11
N ILE A 56 -7.93 1.03 3.59
CA ILE A 56 -8.42 2.38 3.37
C ILE A 56 -9.20 2.78 4.62
N HIS A 57 -8.81 3.87 5.24
CA HIS A 57 -9.49 4.45 6.39
C HIS A 57 -10.09 5.79 6.01
N ASP A 58 -11.13 6.18 6.71
CA ASP A 58 -11.62 7.56 6.71
C ASP A 58 -10.56 8.53 7.25
N SER A 59 -10.62 9.80 6.83
CA SER A 59 -9.64 10.81 7.21
C SER A 59 -10.29 12.19 7.28
N GLU A 60 -9.95 12.96 8.30
CA GLU A 60 -10.39 14.35 8.44
C GLU A 60 -9.47 15.35 7.71
N VAL A 61 -8.29 14.89 7.26
CA VAL A 61 -7.24 15.76 6.69
C VAL A 61 -6.90 15.45 5.25
N SER A 62 -7.45 14.38 4.69
CA SER A 62 -7.24 13.93 3.30
C SER A 62 -8.48 13.20 2.80
N ASP A 63 -8.57 12.90 1.51
CA ASP A 63 -9.69 12.13 0.96
C ASP A 63 -9.72 10.68 1.53
N ALA A 64 -8.57 10.11 1.89
CA ALA A 64 -8.48 8.86 2.65
C ALA A 64 -7.09 8.68 3.29
N ARG A 65 -7.02 7.86 4.36
CA ARG A 65 -5.76 7.42 4.97
C ARG A 65 -5.49 5.95 4.64
N LEU A 66 -4.26 5.64 4.27
CA LEU A 66 -3.84 4.30 3.88
C LEU A 66 -2.87 3.70 4.90
N THR A 67 -3.08 2.43 5.22
CA THR A 67 -2.13 1.63 6.01
C THR A 67 -1.76 0.39 5.20
N PHE A 68 -0.46 0.07 5.15
CA PHE A 68 0.07 -1.06 4.40
C PHE A 68 0.71 -2.10 5.31
N PHE A 69 0.56 -3.36 4.93
CA PHE A 69 1.17 -4.50 5.58
C PHE A 69 1.78 -5.44 4.55
N ASN A 70 2.92 -6.03 4.89
CA ASN A 70 3.50 -7.11 4.12
C ASN A 70 2.75 -8.43 4.39
N SER A 71 2.95 -9.42 3.55
CA SER A 71 2.31 -10.74 3.69
C SER A 71 2.70 -11.49 4.97
N ASP A 72 3.80 -11.12 5.62
CA ASP A 72 4.22 -11.65 6.92
C ASP A 72 3.51 -10.99 8.13
N GLY A 73 2.68 -9.97 7.88
CA GLY A 73 1.95 -9.20 8.88
C GLY A 73 2.71 -8.00 9.45
N SER A 74 3.93 -7.73 9.02
CA SER A 74 4.67 -6.52 9.38
C SER A 74 4.09 -5.29 8.68
N LYS A 75 4.18 -4.11 9.33
CA LYS A 75 3.79 -2.85 8.68
C LYS A 75 4.78 -2.46 7.60
N SER A 76 4.26 -1.96 6.49
CA SER A 76 5.04 -1.33 5.42
C SER A 76 4.78 0.18 5.42
N ALA A 77 5.81 0.97 5.21
CA ALA A 77 5.70 2.44 5.23
C ALA A 77 4.88 2.97 4.04
N THR A 78 5.00 2.34 2.88
CA THR A 78 4.34 2.78 1.64
C THR A 78 4.38 1.68 0.57
N CYS A 79 3.47 1.78 -0.41
CA CYS A 79 3.47 0.96 -1.61
C CYS A 79 2.96 1.78 -2.80
N GLY A 80 3.86 2.21 -3.67
CA GLY A 80 3.50 3.03 -4.82
C GLY A 80 2.51 2.35 -5.77
N ASN A 81 2.67 1.04 -6.02
CA ASN A 81 1.77 0.27 -6.88
C ASN A 81 0.36 0.18 -6.27
N ALA A 82 0.25 -0.18 -4.99
CA ALA A 82 -1.04 -0.25 -4.31
C ALA A 82 -1.69 1.14 -4.22
N THR A 83 -0.91 2.19 -3.94
CA THR A 83 -1.42 3.57 -3.88
C THR A 83 -2.04 3.99 -5.21
N ARG A 84 -1.44 3.68 -6.38
CA ARG A 84 -2.04 3.98 -7.70
C ARG A 84 -3.37 3.25 -7.90
N CYS A 85 -3.43 1.97 -7.57
CA CYS A 85 -4.65 1.17 -7.71
C CYS A 85 -5.77 1.70 -6.82
N ILE A 86 -5.45 2.01 -5.55
CA ILE A 86 -6.41 2.55 -4.58
C ILE A 86 -6.84 3.97 -4.98
N ALA A 87 -5.91 4.80 -5.44
CA ALA A 87 -6.21 6.14 -5.91
C ALA A 87 -7.22 6.10 -7.08
N ASN A 88 -6.99 5.22 -8.08
CA ASN A 88 -7.94 5.05 -9.18
C ASN A 88 -9.33 4.65 -8.68
N PHE A 89 -9.40 3.67 -7.78
CA PHE A 89 -10.66 3.23 -7.17
C PHE A 89 -11.37 4.36 -6.43
N LEU A 90 -10.64 5.13 -5.61
CA LEU A 90 -11.22 6.24 -4.84
C LEU A 90 -11.65 7.40 -5.73
N MET A 91 -10.88 7.73 -6.77
CA MET A 91 -11.25 8.76 -7.76
C MET A 91 -12.58 8.44 -8.44
N ASP A 92 -12.81 7.18 -8.80
CA ASP A 92 -14.08 6.74 -9.38
C ASP A 92 -15.21 6.84 -8.35
N ASP A 93 -14.98 6.42 -7.11
CA ASP A 93 -15.96 6.40 -6.02
C ASP A 93 -16.46 7.81 -5.64
N ILE A 94 -15.54 8.79 -5.58
CA ILE A 94 -15.86 10.18 -5.18
C ILE A 94 -16.00 11.14 -6.38
N ASN A 95 -15.87 10.64 -7.60
CA ASN A 95 -15.95 11.40 -8.86
C ASN A 95 -14.99 12.60 -8.93
N LYS A 96 -13.71 12.34 -8.69
CA LYS A 96 -12.61 13.29 -8.79
C LYS A 96 -11.49 12.73 -9.65
N ASP A 97 -10.70 13.59 -10.30
CA ASP A 97 -9.49 13.21 -11.04
C ASP A 97 -8.19 13.52 -10.28
N GLU A 98 -8.30 14.15 -9.11
CA GLU A 98 -7.18 14.44 -8.21
C GLU A 98 -7.65 14.24 -6.76
N ILE A 99 -6.84 13.52 -5.96
CA ILE A 99 -7.12 13.24 -4.56
C ILE A 99 -5.87 13.37 -3.70
N ASP A 100 -6.10 13.77 -2.46
CA ASP A 100 -5.10 13.78 -1.41
C ASP A 100 -5.23 12.51 -0.55
N LEU A 101 -4.13 11.77 -0.41
CA LEU A 101 -4.05 10.58 0.42
C LEU A 101 -3.04 10.81 1.55
N SER A 102 -3.22 10.14 2.66
CA SER A 102 -2.26 10.17 3.76
C SER A 102 -1.85 8.75 4.17
N THR A 103 -0.65 8.64 4.72
CA THR A 103 -0.15 7.44 5.41
C THR A 103 0.31 7.85 6.81
N ASP A 104 0.76 6.89 7.63
CA ASP A 104 1.34 7.20 8.94
C ASP A 104 2.61 8.10 8.84
N HIS A 105 3.20 8.22 7.65
CA HIS A 105 4.50 8.90 7.45
C HIS A 105 4.43 10.16 6.60
N LYS A 106 3.49 10.24 5.64
CA LYS A 106 3.45 11.35 4.69
C LYS A 106 2.10 11.51 4.01
N SER A 107 1.89 12.71 3.47
CA SER A 107 0.81 12.99 2.52
C SER A 107 1.26 12.67 1.10
N LEU A 108 0.34 12.17 0.28
CA LEU A 108 0.54 11.79 -1.10
C LEU A 108 -0.55 12.46 -1.95
N LYS A 109 -0.16 12.96 -3.12
CA LYS A 109 -1.12 13.44 -4.12
C LYS A 109 -1.18 12.45 -5.26
N ALA A 110 -2.39 12.08 -5.64
CA ALA A 110 -2.63 11.22 -6.78
C ALA A 110 -3.49 11.95 -7.80
N LYS A 111 -3.19 11.75 -9.09
CA LYS A 111 -3.88 12.39 -10.19
C LYS A 111 -4.10 11.41 -11.34
N ARG A 112 -5.27 11.48 -11.96
CA ARG A 112 -5.56 10.80 -13.22
C ARG A 112 -5.01 11.62 -14.37
N GLU A 113 -4.19 11.02 -15.20
CA GLU A 113 -3.63 11.63 -16.39
C GLU A 113 -4.60 11.53 -17.57
N ALA A 114 -4.32 12.31 -18.64
CA ALA A 114 -5.18 12.37 -19.82
C ALA A 114 -5.33 11.02 -20.55
N ASP A 115 -4.36 10.12 -20.41
CA ASP A 115 -4.38 8.76 -20.98
C ASP A 115 -5.10 7.74 -20.08
N GLY A 116 -5.67 8.18 -18.94
CA GLY A 116 -6.33 7.35 -17.95
C GLY A 116 -5.39 6.68 -16.95
N SER A 117 -4.09 6.82 -17.08
CA SER A 117 -3.14 6.35 -16.07
C SER A 117 -3.22 7.18 -14.78
N VAL A 118 -2.69 6.65 -13.68
CA VAL A 118 -2.66 7.34 -12.39
C VAL A 118 -1.20 7.60 -11.99
N SER A 119 -0.88 8.87 -11.78
CA SER A 119 0.37 9.30 -11.18
C SER A 119 0.20 9.54 -9.68
N VAL A 120 1.23 9.22 -8.90
CA VAL A 120 1.29 9.49 -7.46
C VAL A 120 2.58 10.21 -7.15
N ASN A 121 2.47 11.37 -6.52
CA ASN A 121 3.63 12.09 -6.02
C ASN A 121 4.10 11.44 -4.71
N MET A 122 5.20 10.70 -4.78
CA MET A 122 5.81 10.01 -3.64
C MET A 122 6.73 10.91 -2.80
N GLY A 123 6.87 12.20 -3.18
CA GLY A 123 7.82 13.13 -2.57
C GLY A 123 9.23 13.01 -3.16
N LEU A 124 10.16 13.77 -2.59
CA LEU A 124 11.56 13.72 -2.99
C LEU A 124 12.23 12.46 -2.42
N PRO A 125 13.04 11.77 -3.22
CA PRO A 125 13.82 10.64 -2.72
C PRO A 125 14.93 11.14 -1.78
N ASP A 126 15.19 10.37 -0.72
CA ASP A 126 16.38 10.59 0.09
C ASP A 126 17.59 10.04 -0.65
N ILE A 127 18.55 10.90 -0.95
CA ILE A 127 19.80 10.54 -1.63
C ILE A 127 21.01 10.59 -0.70
N GLU A 128 20.83 10.97 0.55
CA GLU A 128 21.88 10.97 1.55
C GLU A 128 22.05 9.55 2.11
N TRP A 129 23.22 8.97 1.96
CA TRP A 129 23.47 7.58 2.38
C TRP A 129 23.18 7.32 3.86
N GLN A 130 23.34 8.33 4.74
CA GLN A 130 23.03 8.24 6.18
C GLN A 130 21.54 7.98 6.46
N LYS A 131 20.66 8.34 5.53
CA LYS A 131 19.22 8.15 5.64
C LYS A 131 18.74 6.86 4.97
N ILE A 132 19.66 6.14 4.33
CA ILE A 132 19.40 4.86 3.68
C ILE A 132 20.00 3.78 4.59
N PRO A 133 19.30 2.64 4.83
CA PRO A 133 19.79 1.59 5.73
C PRO A 133 20.93 0.78 5.09
N LEU A 134 22.05 1.44 4.85
CA LEU A 134 23.30 0.85 4.35
C LEU A 134 24.28 0.68 5.49
N LEU A 135 25.05 -0.41 5.47
CA LEU A 135 26.07 -0.69 6.50
C LEU A 135 27.28 0.24 6.40
N GLU A 136 27.57 0.76 5.21
CA GLU A 136 28.72 1.61 4.93
C GLU A 136 28.35 2.76 3.97
N ALA A 137 29.13 3.83 4.00
CA ALA A 137 29.01 4.93 3.07
C ALA A 137 29.39 4.45 1.66
N VAL A 138 28.42 4.54 0.74
CA VAL A 138 28.62 4.16 -0.67
C VAL A 138 28.20 5.29 -1.60
N SER A 139 28.89 5.40 -2.73
CA SER A 139 28.40 6.19 -3.85
C SER A 139 27.34 5.40 -4.60
N TYR A 140 26.21 6.03 -4.89
CA TYR A 140 25.10 5.38 -5.64
C TYR A 140 25.52 4.84 -7.02
N THR A 141 26.57 5.39 -7.61
CA THR A 141 27.13 4.89 -8.87
C THR A 141 27.67 3.47 -8.79
N HIS A 142 27.88 2.93 -7.57
CA HIS A 142 28.38 1.58 -7.32
C HIS A 142 27.30 0.60 -6.86
N LEU A 143 26.08 1.09 -6.56
CA LEU A 143 24.95 0.23 -6.23
C LEU A 143 24.41 -0.38 -7.52
N ARG A 144 24.72 -1.64 -7.76
CA ARG A 144 24.05 -2.44 -8.77
C ARG A 144 22.71 -2.87 -8.20
N ALA A 145 21.64 -2.68 -8.97
CA ALA A 145 20.38 -3.36 -8.68
C ALA A 145 20.68 -4.87 -8.68
N HIS A 146 20.37 -5.56 -7.60
CA HIS A 146 20.29 -7.01 -7.63
C HIS A 146 19.06 -7.36 -8.48
N GLU A 147 19.26 -7.49 -9.77
CA GLU A 147 18.29 -8.14 -10.62
C GLU A 147 18.25 -9.60 -10.14
N THR A 148 17.15 -9.96 -9.53
CA THR A 148 16.83 -11.38 -9.31
C THR A 148 16.69 -11.99 -10.69
N VAL A 149 17.72 -12.71 -11.11
CA VAL A 149 17.62 -13.58 -12.28
C VAL A 149 16.64 -14.69 -11.88
N LEU A 150 15.46 -14.65 -12.45
CA LEU A 150 14.48 -15.73 -12.37
C LEU A 150 14.98 -16.91 -13.22
#